data_5f150fd45fc6749d53c5a478bc531daa
#
_entry.id   5f150fd45fc6749d53c5a478bc531daa
#
_cell.length_a   1.000
_cell.length_b   1.000
_cell.length_c   1.000
_cell.angle_alpha   90.00
_cell.angle_beta   90.00
_cell.angle_gamma   90.00
#
_symmetry.space_group_name_H-M   'P 1'
#
loop_
_entity.id
_entity.type
_entity.pdbx_description
1 polymer ?
#
loop_
_entity_poly.entity_id
_entity_poly.type
_entity_poly.pdbx_seq_one_letter_code
_entity_poly.pdbx_strand_id
1 'polypeptide(L)'
;MAEQEGWEDEVAELRRRQELGRGMGGAEKLARQRSNERLNVRERINRLVDPGSFDEVGVLGGRAEYGPDGEMTEFLPANFVFGRARLDGRPVVVGGDDFTVRGGANDAAIVQKNIQAESMAHDLRLPIVRLVEGTGGGGSVKTIETIGRTYVPANPAWEQVTLNMGIVPVVALGLGPVAGLGAARVAASHYSVLVDGVSQMFVAGPPVVKRVGQDLTKEELGGARIHAKNGAVDDLAGSEEEAFAMAKRFLSYLPTSIEELPPRIESDDPVDRADDWLIRAVPKDRRKVYKMRPIVESVMDKGSFFEIGRHWGKPLITGFARLDGWAVGVAASDPYHYGGAFTADAAAKMTRFVDLCETFHLPVVFLADIPGFLIGLDAEKSGVIRQGVRALSAQHQATVPWCSVIIRKAFGVAGGAQINAEGYRYRYAWPSGDWGSLPVEGGIEAAWKADLEASDDPDALRAEIEEKLNQYRSPFRTAEIFGIEDIIDPRETRAKLCNFANLTARLRRTGRANFWMRP
;
A
#
# COMPACT_ATOMS: atom_id res chain seq x y z
N MET A 1 57.29 -35.68 0.01
CA MET A 1 56.00 -35.29 0.54
C MET A 1 55.00 -35.68 -0.54
N ALA A 2 54.03 -36.56 -0.24
CA ALA A 2 52.96 -36.84 -1.20
C ALA A 2 52.25 -35.52 -1.46
N GLU A 3 52.05 -35.13 -2.73
CA GLU A 3 51.16 -34.04 -3.09
C GLU A 3 49.81 -34.36 -2.47
N GLN A 4 49.30 -33.43 -1.68
CA GLN A 4 47.99 -33.58 -1.08
C GLN A 4 46.98 -33.34 -2.20
N GLU A 5 46.17 -34.33 -2.54
CA GLU A 5 45.10 -34.24 -3.54
C GLU A 5 44.13 -33.10 -3.12
N GLY A 6 43.87 -32.13 -4.02
CA GLY A 6 43.01 -30.99 -3.77
C GLY A 6 41.56 -31.29 -4.17
N TRP A 7 40.68 -30.27 -4.11
CA TRP A 7 39.25 -30.31 -4.43
C TRP A 7 38.95 -29.68 -5.79
N GLU A 8 39.92 -29.68 -6.72
CA GLU A 8 39.80 -28.96 -8.00
C GLU A 8 38.65 -29.51 -8.85
N ASP A 9 38.47 -30.82 -8.90
CA ASP A 9 37.41 -31.47 -9.71
C ASP A 9 36.03 -31.18 -9.13
N GLU A 10 35.86 -31.22 -7.82
CA GLU A 10 34.62 -30.89 -7.14
C GLU A 10 34.27 -29.40 -7.27
N VAL A 11 35.26 -28.52 -7.27
CA VAL A 11 35.06 -27.09 -7.53
C VAL A 11 34.67 -26.83 -8.99
N ALA A 12 35.23 -27.58 -9.94
CA ALA A 12 34.83 -27.50 -11.34
C ALA A 12 33.38 -27.98 -11.51
N GLU A 13 33.00 -29.09 -10.89
CA GLU A 13 31.62 -29.59 -10.89
C GLU A 13 30.66 -28.62 -10.20
N LEU A 14 31.04 -28.01 -9.06
CA LEU A 14 30.25 -26.96 -8.43
C LEU A 14 29.94 -25.81 -9.40
N ARG A 15 30.94 -25.31 -10.10
CA ARG A 15 30.76 -24.23 -11.08
C ARG A 15 29.83 -24.64 -12.21
N ARG A 16 30.00 -25.83 -12.75
CA ARG A 16 29.12 -26.39 -13.79
C ARG A 16 27.65 -26.43 -13.31
N ARG A 17 27.38 -26.93 -12.10
CA ARG A 17 26.04 -26.96 -11.52
C ARG A 17 25.47 -25.57 -11.26
N GLN A 18 26.29 -24.62 -10.85
CA GLN A 18 25.88 -23.22 -10.69
C GLN A 18 25.46 -22.60 -12.03
N GLU A 19 26.15 -22.89 -13.12
CA GLU A 19 25.77 -22.46 -14.48
C GLU A 19 24.42 -23.07 -14.89
N LEU A 20 24.20 -24.35 -14.67
CA LEU A 20 22.91 -24.99 -14.90
C LEU A 20 21.79 -24.34 -14.09
N GLY A 21 22.01 -24.05 -12.81
CA GLY A 21 21.06 -23.39 -11.95
C GLY A 21 20.71 -21.96 -12.40
N ARG A 22 21.67 -21.25 -12.99
CA ARG A 22 21.45 -19.92 -13.60
C ARG A 22 20.82 -19.97 -14.99
N GLY A 23 20.78 -21.14 -15.62
CA GLY A 23 20.24 -21.34 -16.99
C GLY A 23 18.73 -21.18 -17.09
N MET A 24 18.02 -21.08 -15.95
CA MET A 24 16.57 -20.91 -15.88
C MET A 24 15.83 -21.96 -16.74
N GLY A 25 14.76 -21.60 -17.45
CA GLY A 25 14.03 -22.51 -18.33
C GLY A 25 14.71 -22.83 -19.68
N GLY A 26 15.94 -22.34 -19.89
CA GLY A 26 16.74 -22.56 -21.09
C GLY A 26 16.53 -21.51 -22.18
N ALA A 27 17.40 -21.54 -23.19
CA ALA A 27 17.52 -20.47 -24.21
C ALA A 27 16.21 -20.20 -24.99
N GLU A 28 15.46 -21.23 -25.35
CA GLU A 28 14.21 -21.10 -26.11
C GLU A 28 13.14 -20.33 -25.31
N LYS A 29 12.94 -20.69 -24.03
CA LYS A 29 11.93 -20.05 -23.19
C LYS A 29 12.33 -18.62 -22.80
N LEU A 30 13.61 -18.38 -22.64
CA LEU A 30 14.15 -17.03 -22.45
C LEU A 30 13.95 -16.17 -23.68
N ALA A 31 14.21 -16.70 -24.89
CA ALA A 31 13.95 -15.99 -26.14
C ALA A 31 12.46 -15.66 -26.31
N ARG A 32 11.57 -16.60 -25.96
CA ARG A 32 10.12 -16.40 -25.98
C ARG A 32 9.68 -15.31 -24.99
N GLN A 33 10.28 -15.23 -23.80
CA GLN A 33 9.95 -14.19 -22.84
C GLN A 33 10.36 -12.80 -23.35
N ARG A 34 11.55 -12.68 -23.94
CA ARG A 34 12.03 -11.46 -24.58
C ARG A 34 11.19 -11.02 -25.77
N SER A 35 10.72 -11.96 -26.61
CA SER A 35 9.84 -11.64 -27.74
C SER A 35 8.49 -11.07 -27.32
N ASN A 36 8.08 -11.30 -26.08
CA ASN A 36 6.90 -10.69 -25.46
C ASN A 36 7.24 -9.39 -24.67
N GLU A 37 8.42 -8.81 -24.91
CA GLU A 37 8.89 -7.57 -24.25
C GLU A 37 8.92 -7.66 -22.72
N ARG A 38 9.15 -8.86 -22.16
CA ARG A 38 9.12 -9.11 -20.71
C ARG A 38 10.51 -9.49 -20.21
N LEU A 39 10.87 -8.90 -19.08
CA LEU A 39 12.11 -9.25 -18.38
C LEU A 39 11.99 -10.64 -17.74
N ASN A 40 13.09 -11.38 -17.70
CA ASN A 40 13.18 -12.56 -16.85
C ASN A 40 13.52 -12.20 -15.41
N VAL A 41 13.39 -13.13 -14.48
CA VAL A 41 13.57 -12.88 -13.04
C VAL A 41 14.96 -12.32 -12.70
N ARG A 42 16.03 -12.77 -13.37
CA ARG A 42 17.39 -12.28 -13.12
C ARG A 42 17.61 -10.88 -13.65
N GLU A 43 17.06 -10.57 -14.82
CA GLU A 43 17.04 -9.21 -15.37
C GLU A 43 16.29 -8.25 -14.45
N ARG A 44 15.12 -8.68 -13.92
CA ARG A 44 14.34 -7.91 -12.94
C ARG A 44 15.13 -7.62 -11.67
N ILE A 45 15.75 -8.65 -11.08
CA ILE A 45 16.58 -8.48 -9.88
C ILE A 45 17.72 -7.50 -10.17
N ASN A 46 18.47 -7.69 -11.26
CA ASN A 46 19.61 -6.83 -11.61
C ASN A 46 19.23 -5.37 -11.86
N ARG A 47 18.02 -5.10 -12.38
CA ARG A 47 17.52 -3.73 -12.59
C ARG A 47 16.96 -3.10 -11.31
N LEU A 48 16.42 -3.91 -10.41
CA LEU A 48 15.87 -3.44 -9.16
C LEU A 48 16.96 -3.05 -8.15
N VAL A 49 18.01 -3.88 -8.01
CA VAL A 49 19.01 -3.75 -6.94
C VAL A 49 20.22 -2.92 -7.36
N ASP A 50 21.01 -2.49 -6.41
CA ASP A 50 22.27 -1.81 -6.66
C ASP A 50 23.24 -2.73 -7.42
N PRO A 51 23.96 -2.24 -8.42
CA PRO A 51 24.84 -3.05 -9.26
C PRO A 51 25.82 -3.89 -8.43
N GLY A 52 25.87 -5.20 -8.70
CA GLY A 52 26.76 -6.14 -8.04
C GLY A 52 26.45 -6.47 -6.58
N SER A 53 25.33 -5.98 -6.05
CA SER A 53 24.96 -6.21 -4.65
C SER A 53 24.19 -7.50 -4.39
N PHE A 54 23.72 -8.19 -5.44
CA PHE A 54 22.90 -9.40 -5.30
C PHE A 54 23.75 -10.62 -4.94
N ASP A 55 23.53 -11.17 -3.76
CA ASP A 55 24.13 -12.40 -3.25
C ASP A 55 23.06 -13.49 -3.24
N GLU A 56 23.07 -14.32 -4.29
CA GLU A 56 22.06 -15.36 -4.52
C GLU A 56 22.23 -16.53 -3.55
N VAL A 57 21.14 -17.01 -2.99
CA VAL A 57 21.10 -18.18 -2.09
C VAL A 57 20.48 -19.36 -2.81
N GLY A 58 21.12 -20.54 -2.70
CA GLY A 58 20.59 -21.80 -3.19
C GLY A 58 20.51 -21.91 -4.71
N VAL A 59 21.54 -21.43 -5.43
CA VAL A 59 21.62 -21.52 -6.90
C VAL A 59 21.59 -22.96 -7.42
N LEU A 60 22.06 -23.92 -6.61
CA LEU A 60 22.04 -25.37 -6.92
C LEU A 60 20.66 -26.02 -6.71
N GLY A 61 19.70 -25.29 -6.17
CA GLY A 61 18.36 -25.83 -5.93
C GLY A 61 17.63 -26.16 -7.25
N GLY A 62 17.19 -27.41 -7.38
CA GLY A 62 16.51 -27.90 -8.57
C GLY A 62 16.19 -29.39 -8.46
N ARG A 63 15.75 -29.98 -9.56
CA ARG A 63 15.55 -31.43 -9.70
C ARG A 63 16.59 -31.98 -10.65
N ALA A 64 17.47 -32.83 -10.14
CA ALA A 64 18.46 -33.54 -10.91
C ALA A 64 17.98 -34.97 -11.20
N GLU A 65 18.28 -35.47 -12.38
CA GLU A 65 18.16 -36.88 -12.73
C GLU A 65 19.56 -37.47 -12.89
N TYR A 66 19.73 -38.73 -12.47
CA TYR A 66 21.03 -39.40 -12.46
C TYR A 66 20.93 -40.69 -13.28
N GLY A 67 21.96 -40.96 -14.05
CA GLY A 67 22.15 -42.22 -14.75
C GLY A 67 22.54 -43.37 -13.82
N PRO A 68 22.62 -44.62 -14.34
CA PRO A 68 23.03 -45.79 -13.59
C PRO A 68 24.47 -45.72 -13.07
N ASP A 69 25.28 -44.89 -13.67
CA ASP A 69 26.67 -44.58 -13.32
C ASP A 69 26.81 -43.56 -12.19
N GLY A 70 25.67 -42.95 -11.77
CA GLY A 70 25.65 -41.91 -10.78
C GLY A 70 25.90 -40.50 -11.33
N GLU A 71 26.12 -40.40 -12.65
CA GLU A 71 26.31 -39.11 -13.31
C GLU A 71 24.96 -38.37 -13.53
N MET A 72 24.98 -37.05 -13.35
CA MET A 72 23.79 -36.20 -13.57
C MET A 72 23.50 -36.06 -15.06
N THR A 73 22.34 -36.57 -15.49
CA THR A 73 21.88 -36.58 -16.89
C THR A 73 21.02 -35.38 -17.24
N GLU A 74 20.16 -34.93 -16.31
CA GLU A 74 19.30 -33.76 -16.49
C GLU A 74 19.25 -32.90 -15.22
N PHE A 75 19.05 -31.60 -15.40
CA PHE A 75 18.84 -30.68 -14.31
C PHE A 75 17.78 -29.65 -14.65
N LEU A 76 16.69 -29.62 -13.88
CA LEU A 76 15.65 -28.59 -13.96
C LEU A 76 15.84 -27.62 -12.76
N PRO A 77 16.25 -26.36 -12.98
CA PRO A 77 16.38 -25.37 -11.90
C PRO A 77 15.07 -25.14 -11.18
N ALA A 78 15.15 -24.72 -9.91
CA ALA A 78 14.00 -24.22 -9.19
C ALA A 78 13.44 -22.96 -9.89
N ASN A 79 12.12 -22.84 -9.90
CA ASN A 79 11.44 -21.66 -10.46
C ASN A 79 11.36 -20.47 -9.47
N PHE A 80 12.34 -20.34 -8.60
CA PHE A 80 12.44 -19.24 -7.65
C PHE A 80 13.89 -18.85 -7.39
N VAL A 81 14.19 -17.58 -7.60
CA VAL A 81 15.51 -16.98 -7.36
C VAL A 81 15.40 -15.99 -6.21
N PHE A 82 16.27 -16.12 -5.20
CA PHE A 82 16.27 -15.18 -4.07
C PHE A 82 17.66 -14.99 -3.50
N GLY A 83 17.83 -13.92 -2.75
CA GLY A 83 19.08 -13.60 -2.07
C GLY A 83 19.01 -12.28 -1.33
N ARG A 84 20.15 -11.86 -0.81
CA ARG A 84 20.38 -10.55 -0.20
C ARG A 84 20.84 -9.58 -1.27
N ALA A 85 20.45 -8.31 -1.12
CA ALA A 85 20.87 -7.25 -2.03
C ALA A 85 20.88 -5.90 -1.30
N ARG A 86 21.17 -4.84 -2.05
CA ARG A 86 20.99 -3.45 -1.61
C ARG A 86 20.05 -2.72 -2.54
N LEU A 87 19.22 -1.85 -1.98
CA LEU A 87 18.40 -0.87 -2.71
C LEU A 87 18.78 0.51 -2.20
N ASP A 88 19.41 1.32 -3.05
CA ASP A 88 19.91 2.65 -2.68
C ASP A 88 20.75 2.59 -1.38
N GLY A 89 21.66 1.61 -1.30
CA GLY A 89 22.52 1.33 -0.16
C GLY A 89 21.88 0.54 1.00
N ARG A 90 20.56 0.43 1.07
CA ARG A 90 19.84 -0.29 2.14
C ARG A 90 19.85 -1.80 1.90
N PRO A 91 20.21 -2.61 2.89
CA PRO A 91 20.11 -4.06 2.78
C PRO A 91 18.66 -4.53 2.70
N VAL A 92 18.38 -5.46 1.80
CA VAL A 92 17.07 -6.05 1.56
C VAL A 92 17.18 -7.53 1.20
N VAL A 93 16.09 -8.26 1.36
CA VAL A 93 15.88 -9.57 0.73
C VAL A 93 15.08 -9.38 -0.54
N VAL A 94 15.50 -10.00 -1.63
CA VAL A 94 14.76 -10.01 -2.90
C VAL A 94 14.48 -11.45 -3.28
N GLY A 95 13.22 -11.75 -3.64
CA GLY A 95 12.82 -13.05 -4.15
C GLY A 95 11.91 -12.91 -5.36
N GLY A 96 12.15 -13.69 -6.40
CA GLY A 96 11.39 -13.61 -7.64
C GLY A 96 11.07 -14.98 -8.24
N ASP A 97 9.86 -15.11 -8.80
CA ASP A 97 9.40 -16.30 -9.49
C ASP A 97 9.98 -16.35 -10.91
N ASP A 98 10.53 -17.49 -11.32
CA ASP A 98 10.99 -17.71 -12.69
C ASP A 98 9.88 -18.32 -13.53
N PHE A 99 9.23 -17.48 -14.33
CA PHE A 99 8.17 -17.91 -15.24
C PHE A 99 8.67 -18.81 -16.37
N THR A 100 9.94 -18.79 -16.70
CA THR A 100 10.52 -19.63 -17.76
C THR A 100 10.59 -21.09 -17.37
N VAL A 101 10.58 -21.41 -16.06
CA VAL A 101 10.51 -22.76 -15.53
C VAL A 101 9.05 -23.13 -15.25
N ARG A 102 8.43 -23.88 -16.17
CA ARG A 102 7.04 -24.38 -16.07
C ARG A 102 5.99 -23.30 -15.77
N GLY A 103 6.20 -22.06 -16.25
CA GLY A 103 5.27 -20.96 -16.05
C GLY A 103 5.16 -20.51 -14.57
N GLY A 104 6.18 -20.69 -13.77
CA GLY A 104 6.15 -20.38 -12.33
C GLY A 104 5.17 -21.25 -11.54
N ALA A 105 4.84 -22.45 -12.03
CA ALA A 105 3.87 -23.33 -11.38
C ALA A 105 4.38 -23.90 -10.06
N ASN A 106 3.49 -24.07 -9.09
CA ASN A 106 3.81 -24.56 -7.75
C ASN A 106 4.47 -25.94 -7.73
N ASP A 107 4.15 -26.83 -8.70
CA ASP A 107 4.71 -28.16 -8.79
C ASP A 107 6.17 -28.21 -9.27
N ALA A 108 6.69 -27.10 -9.81
CA ALA A 108 8.10 -26.92 -10.11
C ALA A 108 8.88 -26.22 -8.97
N ALA A 109 8.20 -25.78 -7.94
CA ALA A 109 8.81 -25.05 -6.84
C ALA A 109 9.64 -25.98 -5.95
N ILE A 110 10.81 -25.49 -5.54
CA ILE A 110 11.54 -26.01 -4.39
C ILE A 110 11.07 -25.18 -3.19
N VAL A 111 10.05 -25.70 -2.51
CA VAL A 111 9.30 -25.02 -1.44
C VAL A 111 10.21 -24.37 -0.39
N GLN A 112 11.29 -25.04 -0.03
CA GLN A 112 12.25 -24.55 0.97
C GLN A 112 12.90 -23.21 0.57
N LYS A 113 13.05 -22.92 -0.73
CA LYS A 113 13.60 -21.64 -1.18
C LYS A 113 12.65 -20.47 -0.87
N ASN A 114 11.33 -20.66 -1.06
CA ASN A 114 10.34 -19.65 -0.71
C ASN A 114 10.28 -19.44 0.81
N ILE A 115 10.29 -20.52 1.61
CA ILE A 115 10.32 -20.44 3.07
C ILE A 115 11.57 -19.71 3.54
N GLN A 116 12.74 -20.07 3.00
CA GLN A 116 14.02 -19.47 3.38
C GLN A 116 14.09 -17.97 3.05
N ALA A 117 13.52 -17.53 1.92
CA ALA A 117 13.48 -16.11 1.57
C ALA A 117 12.68 -15.29 2.61
N GLU A 118 11.48 -15.77 2.97
CA GLU A 118 10.63 -15.10 3.97
C GLU A 118 11.27 -15.15 5.37
N SER A 119 11.85 -16.31 5.77
CA SER A 119 12.55 -16.46 7.05
C SER A 119 13.79 -15.56 7.12
N MET A 120 14.54 -15.42 6.03
CA MET A 120 15.70 -14.53 5.97
C MET A 120 15.31 -13.08 6.24
N ALA A 121 14.21 -12.59 5.64
CA ALA A 121 13.71 -11.26 5.90
C ALA A 121 13.31 -11.09 7.38
N HIS A 122 12.58 -12.06 7.92
CA HIS A 122 12.15 -12.08 9.31
C HIS A 122 13.34 -12.07 10.28
N ASP A 123 14.26 -13.02 10.13
CA ASP A 123 15.31 -13.27 11.11
C ASP A 123 16.42 -12.21 11.07
N LEU A 124 16.70 -11.68 9.86
CA LEU A 124 17.68 -10.61 9.67
C LEU A 124 17.07 -9.21 9.82
N ARG A 125 15.77 -9.09 10.07
CA ARG A 125 15.06 -7.78 10.16
C ARG A 125 15.24 -6.90 8.93
N LEU A 126 15.18 -7.52 7.74
CA LEU A 126 15.37 -6.83 6.46
C LEU A 126 14.05 -6.69 5.69
N PRO A 127 13.82 -5.56 5.00
CA PRO A 127 12.73 -5.46 4.05
C PRO A 127 12.79 -6.57 3.01
N ILE A 128 11.63 -7.03 2.55
CA ILE A 128 11.55 -8.01 1.46
C ILE A 128 10.81 -7.42 0.26
N VAL A 129 11.40 -7.60 -0.94
CA VAL A 129 10.75 -7.29 -2.22
C VAL A 129 10.47 -8.59 -2.95
N ARG A 130 9.19 -8.83 -3.23
CA ARG A 130 8.69 -10.00 -3.95
C ARG A 130 8.40 -9.63 -5.40
N LEU A 131 9.07 -10.30 -6.35
CA LEU A 131 8.83 -10.19 -7.79
C LEU A 131 7.97 -11.38 -8.22
N VAL A 132 6.65 -11.17 -8.28
CA VAL A 132 5.70 -12.28 -8.36
C VAL A 132 5.19 -12.47 -9.78
N GLU A 133 5.32 -13.70 -10.28
CA GLU A 133 4.79 -14.13 -11.57
C GLU A 133 4.61 -15.64 -11.60
N GLY A 134 3.37 -16.14 -11.83
CA GLY A 134 3.19 -17.60 -11.90
C GLY A 134 1.74 -18.04 -12.07
N THR A 135 1.58 -19.22 -12.68
CA THR A 135 0.29 -19.83 -12.98
C THR A 135 -0.39 -20.51 -11.79
N GLY A 136 0.23 -20.46 -10.59
CA GLY A 136 -0.32 -21.07 -9.38
C GLY A 136 -0.38 -22.61 -9.44
N GLY A 137 -1.44 -23.18 -8.87
CA GLY A 137 -1.63 -24.61 -8.71
C GLY A 137 -2.19 -25.36 -9.94
N GLY A 138 -2.45 -24.67 -11.07
CA GLY A 138 -3.10 -25.30 -12.23
C GLY A 138 -2.36 -26.49 -12.82
N GLY A 139 -1.03 -26.48 -12.80
CA GLY A 139 -0.18 -27.57 -13.27
C GLY A 139 -0.19 -28.82 -12.36
N SER A 140 -0.48 -28.62 -11.06
CA SER A 140 -0.42 -29.70 -10.07
C SER A 140 -1.53 -30.76 -10.23
N VAL A 141 -2.63 -30.46 -10.93
CA VAL A 141 -3.66 -31.46 -11.25
C VAL A 141 -3.07 -32.56 -12.12
N LYS A 142 -2.21 -32.24 -13.11
CA LYS A 142 -1.52 -33.23 -13.94
C LYS A 142 -0.52 -34.05 -13.13
N THR A 143 0.06 -33.49 -12.07
CA THR A 143 1.00 -34.18 -11.21
C THR A 143 0.34 -35.31 -10.38
N ILE A 144 -0.99 -35.23 -10.14
CA ILE A 144 -1.76 -36.32 -9.47
C ILE A 144 -1.60 -37.65 -10.20
N GLU A 145 -1.61 -37.61 -11.54
CA GLU A 145 -1.40 -38.79 -12.35
C GLU A 145 -0.01 -39.41 -12.12
N THR A 146 1.02 -38.57 -12.04
CA THR A 146 2.41 -39.01 -11.85
C THR A 146 2.66 -39.56 -10.44
N ILE A 147 2.09 -38.93 -9.40
CA ILE A 147 2.27 -39.34 -8.01
C ILE A 147 1.28 -40.40 -7.54
N GLY A 148 0.26 -40.71 -8.34
CA GLY A 148 -0.75 -41.74 -8.07
C GLY A 148 -1.70 -41.45 -6.91
N ARG A 149 -1.78 -40.18 -6.42
CA ARG A 149 -2.65 -39.79 -5.29
C ARG A 149 -2.94 -38.30 -5.29
N THR A 150 -4.04 -37.91 -4.65
CA THR A 150 -4.30 -36.53 -4.26
C THR A 150 -3.51 -36.15 -3.00
N TYR A 151 -3.56 -34.89 -2.62
CA TYR A 151 -2.90 -34.38 -1.41
C TYR A 151 -3.74 -33.30 -0.74
N VAL A 152 -3.58 -33.13 0.56
CA VAL A 152 -4.12 -31.99 1.29
C VAL A 152 -3.26 -30.77 0.95
N PRO A 153 -3.86 -29.68 0.44
CA PRO A 153 -3.08 -28.49 0.09
C PRO A 153 -2.48 -27.82 1.33
N ALA A 154 -1.30 -27.25 1.17
CA ALA A 154 -0.64 -26.43 2.16
C ALA A 154 -0.26 -25.08 1.56
N ASN A 155 -0.11 -24.06 2.39
CA ASN A 155 0.38 -22.74 2.00
C ASN A 155 1.80 -22.56 2.54
N PRO A 156 2.83 -23.02 1.82
CA PRO A 156 4.20 -22.93 2.28
C PRO A 156 4.63 -21.46 2.47
N ALA A 157 5.46 -21.21 3.46
CA ALA A 157 5.94 -19.90 3.89
C ALA A 157 4.84 -18.95 4.43
N TRP A 158 3.57 -19.36 4.51
CA TRP A 158 2.48 -18.43 4.90
C TRP A 158 2.60 -17.93 6.34
N GLU A 159 3.15 -18.73 7.23
CA GLU A 159 3.46 -18.30 8.60
C GLU A 159 4.45 -17.12 8.57
N GLN A 160 5.57 -17.27 7.87
CA GLN A 160 6.59 -16.22 7.75
C GLN A 160 6.06 -14.99 6.99
N VAL A 161 5.26 -15.21 5.93
CA VAL A 161 4.56 -14.12 5.22
C VAL A 161 3.73 -13.28 6.19
N THR A 162 2.96 -13.93 7.06
CA THR A 162 2.13 -13.25 8.06
C THR A 162 2.97 -12.56 9.13
N LEU A 163 4.01 -13.20 9.63
CA LEU A 163 4.92 -12.62 10.64
C LEU A 163 5.64 -11.38 10.09
N ASN A 164 6.11 -11.44 8.86
CA ASN A 164 6.79 -10.32 8.20
C ASN A 164 5.91 -9.06 8.10
N MET A 165 4.58 -9.23 7.95
CA MET A 165 3.64 -8.11 7.91
C MET A 165 3.60 -7.26 9.19
N GLY A 166 4.12 -7.76 10.30
CA GLY A 166 4.21 -7.01 11.55
C GLY A 166 5.64 -6.63 11.97
N ILE A 167 6.65 -6.88 11.11
CA ILE A 167 8.06 -6.76 11.54
C ILE A 167 8.93 -6.00 10.54
N VAL A 168 8.81 -6.29 9.24
CA VAL A 168 9.64 -5.68 8.19
C VAL A 168 8.80 -5.14 7.05
N PRO A 169 9.23 -4.09 6.35
CA PRO A 169 8.55 -3.64 5.14
C PRO A 169 8.50 -4.75 4.08
N VAL A 170 7.31 -5.01 3.56
CA VAL A 170 7.05 -5.99 2.51
C VAL A 170 6.50 -5.29 1.28
N VAL A 171 7.21 -5.38 0.17
CA VAL A 171 6.78 -4.88 -1.14
C VAL A 171 6.54 -6.06 -2.07
N ALA A 172 5.45 -6.04 -2.83
CA ALA A 172 5.15 -7.06 -3.82
C ALA A 172 4.85 -6.44 -5.18
N LEU A 173 5.60 -6.86 -6.19
CA LEU A 173 5.43 -6.44 -7.57
C LEU A 173 4.91 -7.62 -8.38
N GLY A 174 3.68 -7.53 -8.85
CA GLY A 174 3.14 -8.49 -9.81
C GLY A 174 3.55 -8.10 -11.21
N LEU A 175 4.42 -8.91 -11.85
CA LEU A 175 5.12 -8.55 -13.08
C LEU A 175 4.69 -9.41 -14.27
N GLY A 176 3.51 -10.00 -14.19
CA GLY A 176 2.91 -10.83 -15.21
C GLY A 176 1.62 -11.49 -14.71
N PRO A 177 1.17 -12.59 -15.29
CA PRO A 177 0.04 -13.35 -14.78
C PRO A 177 0.37 -13.94 -13.40
N VAL A 178 -0.48 -13.68 -12.41
CA VAL A 178 -0.33 -14.17 -11.03
C VAL A 178 -1.62 -14.86 -10.60
N ALA A 179 -1.54 -16.11 -10.17
CA ALA A 179 -2.72 -16.87 -9.76
C ALA A 179 -2.54 -17.59 -8.41
N GLY A 180 -3.65 -17.79 -7.70
CA GLY A 180 -3.70 -18.58 -6.47
C GLY A 180 -2.79 -18.04 -5.36
N LEU A 181 -1.88 -18.88 -4.84
CA LEU A 181 -0.97 -18.48 -3.74
C LEU A 181 -0.06 -17.30 -4.11
N GLY A 182 0.34 -17.17 -5.38
CA GLY A 182 1.07 -16.00 -5.87
C GLY A 182 0.26 -14.72 -5.70
N ALA A 183 -1.02 -14.72 -6.10
CA ALA A 183 -1.93 -13.59 -5.92
C ALA A 183 -2.11 -13.23 -4.42
N ALA A 184 -2.23 -14.24 -3.56
CA ALA A 184 -2.28 -14.03 -2.12
C ALA A 184 -0.99 -13.38 -1.57
N ARG A 185 0.21 -13.78 -2.10
CA ARG A 185 1.50 -13.17 -1.73
C ARG A 185 1.63 -11.71 -2.21
N VAL A 186 1.00 -11.35 -3.34
CA VAL A 186 0.92 -9.94 -3.77
C VAL A 186 0.07 -9.14 -2.81
N ALA A 187 -1.14 -9.61 -2.48
CA ALA A 187 -2.05 -8.92 -1.58
C ALA A 187 -1.52 -8.84 -0.13
N ALA A 188 -0.77 -9.87 0.33
CA ALA A 188 -0.14 -9.90 1.65
C ALA A 188 1.18 -9.10 1.67
N SER A 189 1.09 -7.81 1.42
CA SER A 189 2.20 -6.86 1.40
C SER A 189 1.80 -5.51 1.97
N HIS A 190 2.78 -4.71 2.37
CA HIS A 190 2.56 -3.33 2.79
C HIS A 190 2.34 -2.40 1.59
N TYR A 191 2.95 -2.74 0.46
CA TYR A 191 2.80 -2.02 -0.79
C TYR A 191 2.85 -2.99 -1.95
N SER A 192 1.84 -2.92 -2.81
CA SER A 192 1.69 -3.79 -3.97
C SER A 192 1.46 -3.00 -5.25
N VAL A 193 2.15 -3.39 -6.32
CA VAL A 193 2.06 -2.75 -7.64
C VAL A 193 1.86 -3.80 -8.72
N LEU A 194 0.95 -3.53 -9.64
CA LEU A 194 0.82 -4.26 -10.90
C LEU A 194 1.23 -3.36 -12.08
N VAL A 195 1.80 -3.97 -13.12
CA VAL A 195 2.15 -3.26 -14.36
C VAL A 195 0.96 -3.30 -15.31
N ASP A 196 0.46 -2.13 -15.69
CA ASP A 196 -0.71 -1.97 -16.56
C ASP A 196 -0.47 -2.61 -17.95
N GLY A 197 -1.43 -3.38 -18.43
CA GLY A 197 -1.34 -4.11 -19.70
C GLY A 197 -0.40 -5.32 -19.72
N VAL A 198 0.39 -5.55 -18.66
CA VAL A 198 1.33 -6.68 -18.53
C VAL A 198 0.87 -7.66 -17.47
N SER A 199 0.43 -7.14 -16.34
CA SER A 199 0.12 -7.93 -15.14
C SER A 199 -1.37 -8.22 -15.02
N GLN A 200 -1.67 -9.45 -14.65
CA GLN A 200 -3.02 -9.85 -14.27
C GLN A 200 -2.97 -10.64 -12.96
N MET A 201 -3.99 -10.49 -12.13
CA MET A 201 -4.09 -11.22 -10.87
C MET A 201 -5.42 -11.98 -10.79
N PHE A 202 -5.39 -13.25 -10.35
CA PHE A 202 -6.56 -14.12 -10.34
C PHE A 202 -6.65 -14.95 -9.06
N VAL A 203 -7.87 -15.19 -8.61
CA VAL A 203 -8.16 -16.34 -7.75
C VAL A 203 -7.98 -17.62 -8.57
N ALA A 204 -8.57 -17.66 -9.76
CA ALA A 204 -8.41 -18.74 -10.74
C ALA A 204 -8.41 -18.13 -12.15
N GLY A 205 -7.55 -18.64 -13.03
CA GLY A 205 -7.40 -18.11 -14.39
C GLY A 205 -8.57 -18.45 -15.34
N PRO A 206 -8.62 -17.83 -16.54
CA PRO A 206 -9.71 -17.95 -17.49
C PRO A 206 -10.16 -19.39 -17.81
N PRO A 207 -9.27 -20.40 -17.97
CA PRO A 207 -9.71 -21.77 -18.24
C PRO A 207 -10.60 -22.38 -17.15
N VAL A 208 -10.37 -22.00 -15.87
CA VAL A 208 -11.18 -22.46 -14.74
C VAL A 208 -12.50 -21.69 -14.70
N VAL A 209 -12.45 -20.38 -14.92
CA VAL A 209 -13.63 -19.50 -14.91
C VAL A 209 -14.59 -19.84 -16.05
N LYS A 210 -14.09 -20.29 -17.20
CA LYS A 210 -14.91 -20.79 -18.31
C LYS A 210 -15.82 -21.96 -17.90
N ARG A 211 -15.40 -22.78 -16.92
CA ARG A 211 -16.23 -23.89 -16.38
C ARG A 211 -17.47 -23.42 -15.63
N VAL A 212 -17.49 -22.18 -15.14
CA VAL A 212 -18.65 -21.55 -14.47
C VAL A 212 -19.43 -20.62 -15.42
N GLY A 213 -19.21 -20.76 -16.75
CA GLY A 213 -20.00 -20.09 -17.78
C GLY A 213 -19.52 -18.68 -18.15
N GLN A 214 -18.31 -18.27 -17.76
CA GLN A 214 -17.75 -16.98 -18.15
C GLN A 214 -16.54 -17.18 -19.06
N ASP A 215 -16.65 -16.76 -20.32
CA ASP A 215 -15.57 -16.82 -21.32
C ASP A 215 -14.91 -15.44 -21.42
N LEU A 216 -13.86 -15.23 -20.62
CA LEU A 216 -13.17 -13.96 -20.45
C LEU A 216 -11.70 -14.10 -20.80
N THR A 217 -11.13 -13.05 -21.35
CA THR A 217 -9.67 -12.91 -21.49
C THR A 217 -9.02 -12.70 -20.12
N LYS A 218 -7.70 -12.82 -20.04
CA LYS A 218 -6.94 -12.52 -18.81
C LYS A 218 -7.16 -11.10 -18.34
N GLU A 219 -7.17 -10.15 -19.28
CA GLU A 219 -7.32 -8.72 -18.97
C GLU A 219 -8.73 -8.39 -18.47
N GLU A 220 -9.77 -8.95 -19.10
CA GLU A 220 -11.16 -8.76 -18.66
C GLU A 220 -11.45 -9.40 -17.30
N LEU A 221 -10.79 -10.53 -16.97
CA LEU A 221 -11.02 -11.24 -15.72
C LEU A 221 -10.24 -10.62 -14.55
N GLY A 222 -8.98 -10.27 -14.76
CA GLY A 222 -8.08 -9.89 -13.68
C GLY A 222 -6.98 -8.91 -14.07
N GLY A 223 -7.24 -8.04 -15.05
CA GLY A 223 -6.32 -6.98 -15.45
C GLY A 223 -5.97 -6.06 -14.30
N ALA A 224 -4.78 -5.48 -14.35
CA ALA A 224 -4.22 -4.67 -13.28
C ALA A 224 -5.16 -3.55 -12.80
N ARG A 225 -5.88 -2.90 -13.72
CA ARG A 225 -6.83 -1.83 -13.40
C ARG A 225 -8.05 -2.27 -12.59
N ILE A 226 -8.43 -3.56 -12.65
CA ILE A 226 -9.52 -4.11 -11.84
C ILE A 226 -9.10 -4.11 -10.38
N HIS A 227 -7.90 -4.63 -10.12
CA HIS A 227 -7.38 -4.83 -8.77
C HIS A 227 -6.93 -3.53 -8.09
N ALA A 228 -6.44 -2.56 -8.85
CA ALA A 228 -6.14 -1.23 -8.32
C ALA A 228 -7.40 -0.42 -7.96
N LYS A 229 -8.54 -0.70 -8.62
CA LYS A 229 -9.81 0.00 -8.32
C LYS A 229 -10.58 -0.59 -7.15
N ASN A 230 -10.39 -1.86 -6.85
CA ASN A 230 -11.06 -2.55 -5.74
C ASN A 230 -10.19 -2.69 -4.48
N GLY A 231 -8.94 -2.18 -4.52
CA GLY A 231 -8.02 -2.20 -3.39
C GLY A 231 -7.33 -3.54 -3.13
N ALA A 232 -7.41 -4.49 -4.05
CA ALA A 232 -6.65 -5.75 -3.93
C ALA A 232 -5.15 -5.52 -4.13
N VAL A 233 -4.77 -4.45 -4.87
CA VAL A 233 -3.42 -3.91 -4.94
C VAL A 233 -3.46 -2.41 -4.74
N ASP A 234 -2.33 -1.84 -4.31
CA ASP A 234 -2.26 -0.42 -3.98
C ASP A 234 -2.17 0.45 -5.24
N ASP A 235 -1.27 0.15 -6.18
CA ASP A 235 -1.02 1.03 -7.31
C ASP A 235 -0.75 0.30 -8.63
N LEU A 236 -0.70 1.11 -9.70
CA LEU A 236 -0.36 0.72 -11.06
C LEU A 236 0.93 1.40 -11.50
N ALA A 237 1.77 0.68 -12.23
CA ALA A 237 2.91 1.20 -12.96
C ALA A 237 2.69 1.06 -14.46
N GLY A 238 3.22 1.98 -15.24
CA GLY A 238 3.20 1.90 -16.72
C GLY A 238 4.30 1.00 -17.29
N SER A 239 5.29 0.63 -16.47
CA SER A 239 6.38 -0.27 -16.84
C SER A 239 6.95 -1.02 -15.63
N GLU A 240 7.75 -2.07 -15.87
CA GLU A 240 8.47 -2.76 -14.78
C GLU A 240 9.48 -1.82 -14.10
N GLU A 241 10.15 -0.94 -14.86
CA GLU A 241 11.08 0.06 -14.33
C GLU A 241 10.39 1.06 -13.39
N GLU A 242 9.18 1.52 -13.76
CA GLU A 242 8.39 2.39 -12.90
C GLU A 242 7.99 1.65 -11.61
N ALA A 243 7.59 0.39 -11.70
CA ALA A 243 7.28 -0.43 -10.52
C ALA A 243 8.49 -0.56 -9.58
N PHE A 244 9.71 -0.73 -10.12
CA PHE A 244 10.94 -0.75 -9.34
C PHE A 244 11.22 0.60 -8.66
N ALA A 245 11.04 1.70 -9.38
CA ALA A 245 11.19 3.04 -8.82
C ALA A 245 10.18 3.32 -7.71
N MET A 246 8.92 2.89 -7.88
CA MET A 246 7.87 3.00 -6.87
C MET A 246 8.21 2.18 -5.62
N ALA A 247 8.72 0.96 -5.76
CA ALA A 247 9.16 0.12 -4.65
C ALA A 247 10.30 0.78 -3.85
N LYS A 248 11.32 1.31 -4.52
CA LYS A 248 12.41 2.05 -3.90
C LYS A 248 11.89 3.28 -3.16
N ARG A 249 11.04 4.07 -3.81
CA ARG A 249 10.46 5.27 -3.21
C ARG A 249 9.61 4.95 -1.99
N PHE A 250 8.77 3.93 -2.02
CA PHE A 250 8.01 3.46 -0.86
C PHE A 250 8.93 3.12 0.31
N LEU A 251 9.94 2.30 0.08
CA LEU A 251 10.89 1.88 1.11
C LEU A 251 11.70 3.05 1.68
N SER A 252 11.95 4.11 0.91
CA SER A 252 12.74 5.27 1.37
C SER A 252 12.11 6.02 2.55
N TYR A 253 10.80 5.89 2.77
CA TYR A 253 10.11 6.52 3.91
C TYR A 253 10.12 5.67 5.18
N LEU A 254 10.42 4.37 5.06
CA LEU A 254 10.27 3.40 6.14
C LEU A 254 11.60 3.04 6.79
N PRO A 255 11.59 2.56 8.04
CA PRO A 255 12.78 1.97 8.66
C PRO A 255 13.10 0.61 8.01
N THR A 256 14.21 0.00 8.38
CA THR A 256 14.57 -1.35 7.94
C THR A 256 13.66 -2.40 8.58
N SER A 257 13.28 -2.17 9.84
CA SER A 257 12.31 -2.97 10.59
C SER A 257 11.61 -2.13 11.65
N ILE A 258 10.63 -2.69 12.33
CA ILE A 258 9.96 -2.03 13.46
C ILE A 258 10.88 -1.73 14.66
N GLU A 259 12.09 -2.25 14.66
CA GLU A 259 13.09 -1.99 15.72
C GLU A 259 13.84 -0.67 15.50
N GLU A 260 13.58 -0.01 14.37
CA GLU A 260 14.17 1.28 14.00
C GLU A 260 13.07 2.32 13.76
N LEU A 261 13.44 3.59 13.81
CA LEU A 261 12.57 4.69 13.42
C LEU A 261 12.82 5.08 11.95
N PRO A 262 11.79 5.59 11.24
CA PRO A 262 11.97 6.16 9.91
C PRO A 262 13.08 7.22 9.90
N PRO A 263 14.01 7.17 8.93
CA PRO A 263 15.14 8.09 8.90
C PRO A 263 14.69 9.52 8.55
N ARG A 264 15.31 10.51 9.21
CA ARG A 264 15.29 11.90 8.73
C ARG A 264 16.32 12.03 7.61
N ILE A 265 15.95 12.74 6.56
CA ILE A 265 16.91 13.16 5.51
C ILE A 265 17.12 14.67 5.59
N GLU A 266 18.17 15.17 4.99
CA GLU A 266 18.35 16.60 4.81
C GLU A 266 17.25 17.18 3.91
N SER A 267 16.74 18.35 4.27
CA SER A 267 15.75 19.10 3.49
C SER A 267 16.23 20.55 3.38
N ASP A 268 16.28 21.05 2.17
CA ASP A 268 16.58 22.44 1.83
C ASP A 268 15.31 23.28 1.62
N ASP A 269 14.13 22.68 1.76
CA ASP A 269 12.84 23.36 1.64
C ASP A 269 12.53 24.10 2.96
N PRO A 270 12.46 25.46 2.96
CA PRO A 270 12.28 26.23 4.20
C PRO A 270 11.07 25.79 5.01
N VAL A 271 11.26 25.66 6.31
CA VAL A 271 10.20 25.27 7.26
C VAL A 271 9.03 26.28 7.24
N ASP A 272 9.34 27.55 7.07
CA ASP A 272 8.43 28.68 7.06
C ASP A 272 7.96 29.10 5.65
N ARG A 273 8.22 28.25 4.63
CA ARG A 273 7.71 28.50 3.28
C ARG A 273 6.18 28.64 3.31
N ALA A 274 5.72 29.78 2.81
CA ALA A 274 4.31 30.15 2.77
C ALA A 274 3.88 30.39 1.32
N ASP A 275 2.92 29.63 0.85
CA ASP A 275 2.40 29.74 -0.52
C ASP A 275 1.13 30.58 -0.51
N ASP A 276 1.18 31.80 -1.05
CA ASP A 276 0.09 32.80 -1.02
C ASP A 276 -1.24 32.30 -1.63
N TRP A 277 -1.19 31.39 -2.59
CA TRP A 277 -2.37 30.87 -3.24
C TRP A 277 -3.28 30.06 -2.28
N LEU A 278 -2.74 29.53 -1.17
CA LEU A 278 -3.48 28.76 -0.17
C LEU A 278 -4.67 29.54 0.42
N ILE A 279 -4.58 30.87 0.53
CA ILE A 279 -5.71 31.73 0.95
C ILE A 279 -6.94 31.56 0.03
N ARG A 280 -6.70 31.23 -1.24
CA ARG A 280 -7.75 31.09 -2.27
C ARG A 280 -7.98 29.66 -2.69
N ALA A 281 -7.29 28.69 -2.06
CA ALA A 281 -7.36 27.28 -2.42
C ALA A 281 -8.76 26.69 -2.22
N VAL A 282 -9.47 27.13 -1.18
CA VAL A 282 -10.83 26.69 -0.85
C VAL A 282 -11.84 27.76 -1.26
N PRO A 283 -12.81 27.45 -2.14
CA PRO A 283 -13.86 28.40 -2.54
C PRO A 283 -14.75 28.80 -1.35
N LYS A 284 -15.14 30.09 -1.28
CA LYS A 284 -16.15 30.57 -0.32
C LYS A 284 -17.53 29.94 -0.54
N ASP A 285 -17.88 29.64 -1.81
CA ASP A 285 -19.07 28.89 -2.15
C ASP A 285 -18.88 27.41 -1.71
N ARG A 286 -19.59 27.00 -0.68
CA ARG A 286 -19.51 25.67 -0.05
C ARG A 286 -19.93 24.51 -0.96
N ARG A 287 -20.63 24.79 -2.07
CA ARG A 287 -21.05 23.80 -3.07
C ARG A 287 -19.92 23.48 -4.06
N LYS A 288 -18.95 24.40 -4.21
CA LYS A 288 -17.84 24.21 -5.14
C LYS A 288 -16.78 23.29 -4.53
N VAL A 289 -16.31 22.37 -5.37
CA VAL A 289 -15.19 21.49 -5.03
C VAL A 289 -13.85 22.16 -5.35
N TYR A 290 -12.77 21.66 -4.79
CA TYR A 290 -11.41 22.12 -5.05
C TYR A 290 -10.46 20.91 -5.04
N LYS A 291 -9.25 21.10 -5.56
CA LYS A 291 -8.24 20.05 -5.64
C LYS A 291 -7.42 20.01 -4.35
N MET A 292 -7.49 18.88 -3.63
CA MET A 292 -6.74 18.71 -2.38
C MET A 292 -5.27 18.39 -2.63
N ARG A 293 -4.91 17.64 -3.68
CA ARG A 293 -3.51 17.25 -3.96
C ARG A 293 -2.53 18.41 -4.03
N PRO A 294 -2.83 19.53 -4.74
CA PRO A 294 -1.96 20.71 -4.70
C PRO A 294 -1.79 21.31 -3.30
N ILE A 295 -2.81 21.22 -2.43
CA ILE A 295 -2.69 21.66 -1.03
C ILE A 295 -1.70 20.74 -0.29
N VAL A 296 -1.84 19.42 -0.42
CA VAL A 296 -0.89 18.46 0.15
C VAL A 296 0.53 18.76 -0.32
N GLU A 297 0.75 18.90 -1.62
CA GLU A 297 2.07 19.18 -2.21
C GLU A 297 2.66 20.51 -1.72
N SER A 298 1.81 21.52 -1.47
CA SER A 298 2.22 22.84 -0.98
C SER A 298 2.67 22.80 0.48
N VAL A 299 2.02 22.03 1.33
CA VAL A 299 2.32 22.04 2.78
C VAL A 299 3.37 21.00 3.19
N MET A 300 3.70 20.04 2.34
CA MET A 300 4.78 19.06 2.54
C MET A 300 6.10 19.57 1.94
N ASP A 301 7.21 18.87 2.21
CA ASP A 301 8.48 19.13 1.53
C ASP A 301 8.32 18.91 0.04
N LYS A 302 8.86 19.81 -0.78
CA LYS A 302 8.71 19.78 -2.25
C LYS A 302 9.10 18.43 -2.85
N GLY A 303 8.22 17.88 -3.68
CA GLY A 303 8.45 16.61 -4.39
C GLY A 303 8.44 15.38 -3.48
N SER A 304 8.21 15.55 -2.17
CA SER A 304 8.24 14.42 -1.23
C SER A 304 6.93 13.63 -1.20
N PHE A 305 5.81 14.16 -1.65
CA PHE A 305 4.55 13.43 -1.57
C PHE A 305 4.53 12.23 -2.51
N PHE A 306 4.31 11.04 -1.93
CA PHE A 306 4.16 9.76 -2.61
C PHE A 306 2.79 9.20 -2.29
N GLU A 307 1.83 9.36 -3.23
CA GLU A 307 0.45 8.90 -3.09
C GLU A 307 0.39 7.37 -3.18
N ILE A 308 -0.38 6.73 -2.29
CA ILE A 308 -0.60 5.28 -2.22
C ILE A 308 -2.09 5.00 -2.39
N GLY A 309 -2.46 4.05 -3.25
CA GLY A 309 -3.85 3.65 -3.45
C GLY A 309 -4.70 4.68 -4.19
N ARG A 310 -4.11 5.38 -5.16
CA ARG A 310 -4.76 6.48 -5.88
C ARG A 310 -6.08 6.10 -6.56
N HIS A 311 -6.21 4.85 -6.98
CA HIS A 311 -7.35 4.38 -7.77
C HIS A 311 -8.49 3.82 -6.95
N TRP A 312 -8.26 3.51 -5.66
CA TRP A 312 -9.20 2.94 -4.71
C TRP A 312 -9.60 3.94 -3.61
N GLY A 313 -10.83 3.85 -3.11
CA GLY A 313 -11.30 4.70 -2.01
C GLY A 313 -11.09 6.20 -2.30
N LYS A 314 -11.42 6.65 -3.49
CA LYS A 314 -11.06 7.96 -4.06
C LYS A 314 -11.41 9.20 -3.21
N PRO A 315 -12.46 9.20 -2.34
CA PRO A 315 -12.71 10.33 -1.44
C PRO A 315 -11.59 10.56 -0.41
N LEU A 316 -10.66 9.61 -0.27
CA LEU A 316 -9.51 9.70 0.62
C LEU A 316 -8.21 9.56 -0.17
N ILE A 317 -7.35 10.54 -0.05
CA ILE A 317 -5.96 10.52 -0.49
C ILE A 317 -5.12 9.98 0.67
N THR A 318 -4.26 9.01 0.43
CA THR A 318 -3.29 8.49 1.38
C THR A 318 -1.91 8.42 0.75
N GLY A 319 -0.86 8.57 1.55
CA GLY A 319 0.50 8.49 1.04
C GLY A 319 1.53 8.84 2.09
N PHE A 320 2.78 8.83 1.69
CA PHE A 320 3.89 9.31 2.50
C PHE A 320 4.40 10.63 1.98
N ALA A 321 4.94 11.45 2.89
CA ALA A 321 5.61 12.69 2.56
C ALA A 321 6.74 12.97 3.56
N ARG A 322 7.33 14.16 3.44
CA ARG A 322 8.29 14.64 4.42
C ARG A 322 7.93 16.03 4.90
N LEU A 323 8.31 16.31 6.14
CA LEU A 323 8.21 17.60 6.79
C LEU A 323 9.55 17.91 7.48
N ASP A 324 10.30 18.87 6.97
CA ASP A 324 11.67 19.15 7.39
C ASP A 324 12.54 17.88 7.42
N GLY A 325 12.40 17.08 6.36
CA GLY A 325 13.08 15.79 6.16
C GLY A 325 12.52 14.59 6.95
N TRP A 326 11.65 14.79 7.94
CA TRP A 326 11.00 13.71 8.67
C TRP A 326 9.92 13.00 7.83
N ALA A 327 9.98 11.68 7.73
CA ALA A 327 8.94 10.91 7.07
C ALA A 327 7.63 10.95 7.89
N VAL A 328 6.52 11.21 7.21
CA VAL A 328 5.17 11.28 7.78
C VAL A 328 4.17 10.56 6.88
N GLY A 329 3.14 9.97 7.47
CA GLY A 329 1.94 9.54 6.77
C GLY A 329 1.02 10.74 6.52
N VAL A 330 0.43 10.81 5.32
CA VAL A 330 -0.52 11.85 4.93
C VAL A 330 -1.84 11.21 4.58
N ALA A 331 -2.89 11.61 5.29
CA ALA A 331 -4.27 11.38 4.88
C ALA A 331 -4.90 12.72 4.49
N ALA A 332 -5.69 12.77 3.44
CA ALA A 332 -6.39 13.99 3.05
C ALA A 332 -7.71 13.67 2.37
N SER A 333 -8.77 14.43 2.67
CA SER A 333 -10.06 14.26 1.99
C SER A 333 -9.96 14.76 0.55
N ASP A 334 -10.59 14.07 -0.41
CA ASP A 334 -10.70 14.52 -1.79
C ASP A 334 -12.14 14.92 -2.12
N PRO A 335 -12.49 16.21 -2.03
CA PRO A 335 -13.86 16.67 -2.28
C PRO A 335 -14.31 16.51 -3.73
N TYR A 336 -13.42 16.20 -4.67
CA TYR A 336 -13.78 15.87 -6.05
C TYR A 336 -14.58 14.57 -6.18
N HIS A 337 -14.47 13.69 -5.18
CA HIS A 337 -15.16 12.42 -5.13
C HIS A 337 -16.18 12.43 -3.99
N TYR A 338 -17.47 12.36 -4.33
CA TYR A 338 -18.59 12.37 -3.38
C TYR A 338 -18.53 13.53 -2.36
N GLY A 339 -17.94 14.68 -2.76
CA GLY A 339 -17.77 15.84 -1.87
C GLY A 339 -16.86 15.59 -0.66
N GLY A 340 -16.04 14.52 -0.66
CA GLY A 340 -15.23 14.09 0.46
C GLY A 340 -15.94 13.14 1.44
N ALA A 341 -17.17 12.69 1.12
CA ALA A 341 -17.89 11.75 1.98
C ALA A 341 -17.17 10.40 2.10
N PHE A 342 -17.11 9.86 3.32
CA PHE A 342 -16.47 8.59 3.58
C PHE A 342 -17.31 7.43 3.04
N THR A 343 -16.85 6.80 1.98
CA THR A 343 -17.38 5.53 1.45
C THR A 343 -16.84 4.34 2.23
N ALA A 344 -17.41 3.16 2.05
CA ALA A 344 -16.88 1.92 2.62
C ALA A 344 -15.42 1.68 2.21
N ASP A 345 -15.10 1.92 0.92
CA ASP A 345 -13.74 1.80 0.39
C ASP A 345 -12.77 2.83 1.00
N ALA A 346 -13.21 4.10 1.15
CA ALA A 346 -12.41 5.13 1.78
C ALA A 346 -12.12 4.79 3.26
N ALA A 347 -13.09 4.24 3.97
CA ALA A 347 -12.92 3.78 5.34
C ALA A 347 -11.97 2.57 5.45
N ALA A 348 -12.11 1.61 4.55
CA ALA A 348 -11.19 0.46 4.49
C ALA A 348 -9.75 0.91 4.15
N LYS A 349 -9.61 1.85 3.21
CA LYS A 349 -8.32 2.47 2.88
C LYS A 349 -7.70 3.22 4.06
N MET A 350 -8.50 3.99 4.82
CA MET A 350 -8.03 4.66 6.04
C MET A 350 -7.54 3.66 7.06
N THR A 351 -8.28 2.57 7.30
CA THR A 351 -7.87 1.51 8.22
C THR A 351 -6.50 0.95 7.84
N ARG A 352 -6.33 0.54 6.58
CA ARG A 352 -5.07 0.00 6.05
C ARG A 352 -3.92 1.01 6.20
N PHE A 353 -4.18 2.27 5.91
CA PHE A 353 -3.18 3.33 5.98
C PHE A 353 -2.74 3.64 7.41
N VAL A 354 -3.67 3.68 8.36
CA VAL A 354 -3.37 3.86 9.79
C VAL A 354 -2.55 2.68 10.31
N ASP A 355 -2.97 1.45 9.99
CA ASP A 355 -2.24 0.23 10.36
C ASP A 355 -0.78 0.28 9.82
N LEU A 356 -0.59 0.75 8.59
CA LEU A 356 0.74 0.91 7.98
C LEU A 356 1.60 1.95 8.71
N CYS A 357 1.05 3.11 9.00
CA CYS A 357 1.74 4.18 9.73
C CYS A 357 2.11 3.74 11.15
N GLU A 358 1.18 3.10 11.85
CA GLU A 358 1.39 2.57 13.20
C GLU A 358 2.46 1.49 13.22
N THR A 359 2.44 0.56 12.26
CA THR A 359 3.42 -0.53 12.17
C THR A 359 4.85 0.00 12.04
N PHE A 360 5.06 1.07 11.27
CA PHE A 360 6.39 1.61 11.00
C PHE A 360 6.67 2.97 11.66
N HIS A 361 5.90 3.34 12.68
CA HIS A 361 6.17 4.50 13.54
C HIS A 361 6.15 5.84 12.79
N LEU A 362 5.31 5.98 11.77
CA LEU A 362 5.14 7.20 11.00
C LEU A 362 4.11 8.12 11.69
N PRO A 363 4.46 9.35 12.08
CA PRO A 363 3.48 10.33 12.48
C PRO A 363 2.47 10.58 11.36
N VAL A 364 1.22 10.85 11.70
CA VAL A 364 0.16 11.08 10.71
C VAL A 364 -0.25 12.55 10.67
N VAL A 365 -0.35 13.10 9.47
CA VAL A 365 -0.99 14.38 9.17
C VAL A 365 -2.30 14.11 8.45
N PHE A 366 -3.39 14.67 8.95
CA PHE A 366 -4.70 14.53 8.33
C PHE A 366 -5.28 15.90 7.92
N LEU A 367 -5.43 16.13 6.61
CA LEU A 367 -6.09 17.31 6.05
C LEU A 367 -7.56 16.98 5.80
N ALA A 368 -8.43 17.41 6.71
CA ALA A 368 -9.82 16.95 6.76
C ALA A 368 -10.79 17.90 6.02
N ASP A 369 -11.62 17.33 5.15
CA ASP A 369 -12.83 17.96 4.56
C ASP A 369 -13.91 16.87 4.39
N ILE A 370 -14.59 16.52 5.49
CA ILE A 370 -15.46 15.35 5.60
C ILE A 370 -16.90 15.80 5.88
N PRO A 371 -17.81 15.72 4.91
CA PRO A 371 -19.24 16.06 5.12
C PRO A 371 -20.00 14.98 5.93
N GLY A 372 -19.38 13.85 6.21
CA GLY A 372 -19.97 12.69 6.87
C GLY A 372 -19.66 11.39 6.13
N PHE A 373 -20.30 10.30 6.52
CA PHE A 373 -20.33 9.08 5.70
C PHE A 373 -21.19 9.29 4.46
N LEU A 374 -20.88 8.54 3.39
CA LEU A 374 -21.79 8.49 2.24
C LEU A 374 -23.13 7.89 2.68
N ILE A 375 -24.22 8.54 2.28
CA ILE A 375 -25.59 8.14 2.61
C ILE A 375 -26.30 7.57 1.39
N GLY A 376 -27.37 6.84 1.63
CA GLY A 376 -28.23 6.26 0.59
C GLY A 376 -28.11 4.74 0.51
N LEU A 377 -29.04 4.11 -0.23
CA LEU A 377 -29.20 2.65 -0.26
C LEU A 377 -27.92 1.89 -0.65
N ASP A 378 -27.18 2.39 -1.64
CA ASP A 378 -25.94 1.74 -2.10
C ASP A 378 -24.82 1.82 -1.05
N ALA A 379 -24.76 2.94 -0.31
CA ALA A 379 -23.84 3.09 0.81
C ALA A 379 -24.17 2.09 1.93
N GLU A 380 -25.45 1.94 2.29
CA GLU A 380 -25.90 0.96 3.28
C GLU A 380 -25.58 -0.48 2.84
N LYS A 381 -25.86 -0.83 1.57
CA LYS A 381 -25.53 -2.15 1.01
C LYS A 381 -24.03 -2.44 1.01
N SER A 382 -23.18 -1.42 0.89
CA SER A 382 -21.71 -1.57 0.95
C SER A 382 -21.17 -1.82 2.35
N GLY A 383 -22.02 -1.73 3.39
CA GLY A 383 -21.62 -1.89 4.78
C GLY A 383 -20.78 -0.72 5.31
N VAL A 384 -21.04 0.50 4.84
CA VAL A 384 -20.28 1.72 5.16
C VAL A 384 -20.13 1.94 6.67
N ILE A 385 -21.15 1.66 7.47
CA ILE A 385 -21.09 1.79 8.95
C ILE A 385 -20.01 0.89 9.55
N ARG A 386 -19.96 -0.40 9.16
CA ARG A 386 -18.97 -1.33 9.70
C ARG A 386 -17.55 -0.93 9.28
N GLN A 387 -17.34 -0.58 8.04
CA GLN A 387 -16.04 -0.12 7.56
C GLN A 387 -15.64 1.20 8.24
N GLY A 388 -16.60 2.13 8.42
CA GLY A 388 -16.38 3.37 9.15
C GLY A 388 -15.95 3.16 10.60
N VAL A 389 -16.62 2.24 11.31
CA VAL A 389 -16.24 1.89 12.69
C VAL A 389 -14.85 1.24 12.75
N ARG A 390 -14.46 0.43 11.75
CA ARG A 390 -13.09 -0.11 11.68
C ARG A 390 -12.06 0.99 11.53
N ALA A 391 -12.30 1.97 10.64
CA ALA A 391 -11.41 3.12 10.46
C ALA A 391 -11.30 3.95 11.74
N LEU A 392 -12.44 4.25 12.38
CA LEU A 392 -12.48 4.98 13.63
C LEU A 392 -11.71 4.23 14.74
N SER A 393 -11.90 2.92 14.84
CA SER A 393 -11.18 2.09 15.82
C SER A 393 -9.68 2.06 15.55
N ALA A 394 -9.26 1.93 14.29
CA ALA A 394 -7.85 1.97 13.92
C ALA A 394 -7.21 3.31 14.31
N GLN A 395 -7.87 4.43 14.01
CA GLN A 395 -7.40 5.76 14.38
C GLN A 395 -7.28 5.94 15.91
N HIS A 396 -8.29 5.49 16.68
CA HIS A 396 -8.26 5.61 18.15
C HIS A 396 -7.25 4.68 18.81
N GLN A 397 -6.92 3.56 18.18
CA GLN A 397 -5.88 2.63 18.67
C GLN A 397 -4.47 3.07 18.27
N ALA A 398 -4.33 3.96 17.29
CA ALA A 398 -3.02 4.43 16.85
C ALA A 398 -2.31 5.22 17.94
N THR A 399 -1.04 4.90 18.15
CA THR A 399 -0.17 5.51 19.18
C THR A 399 0.86 6.47 18.58
N VAL A 400 1.01 6.45 17.25
CA VAL A 400 1.89 7.41 16.56
C VAL A 400 1.38 8.85 16.73
N PRO A 401 2.27 9.85 16.78
CA PRO A 401 1.86 11.25 16.83
C PRO A 401 0.91 11.62 15.68
N TRP A 402 -0.10 12.42 15.98
CA TRP A 402 -1.16 12.76 15.04
C TRP A 402 -1.43 14.26 15.01
N CYS A 403 -1.49 14.83 13.82
CA CYS A 403 -1.85 16.22 13.59
C CYS A 403 -2.96 16.34 12.56
N SER A 404 -4.02 17.08 12.87
CA SER A 404 -5.13 17.33 11.96
C SER A 404 -5.26 18.79 11.61
N VAL A 405 -5.59 19.07 10.36
CA VAL A 405 -5.98 20.40 9.89
C VAL A 405 -7.34 20.28 9.22
N ILE A 406 -8.36 20.90 9.81
CA ILE A 406 -9.69 20.99 9.21
C ILE A 406 -9.63 22.04 8.12
N ILE A 407 -9.60 21.58 6.87
CA ILE A 407 -9.54 22.46 5.70
C ILE A 407 -10.91 23.11 5.45
N ARG A 408 -12.00 22.32 5.58
CA ARG A 408 -13.36 22.86 5.41
C ARG A 408 -14.37 22.12 6.28
N LYS A 409 -14.88 20.95 5.87
CA LYS A 409 -15.99 20.26 6.53
C LYS A 409 -15.52 19.25 7.57
N ALA A 410 -16.25 19.15 8.67
CA ALA A 410 -16.07 18.11 9.67
C ALA A 410 -17.41 17.76 10.33
N PHE A 411 -18.22 16.90 9.70
CA PHE A 411 -19.57 16.62 10.15
C PHE A 411 -19.76 15.17 10.60
N GLY A 412 -20.57 15.01 11.64
CA GLY A 412 -21.02 13.73 12.18
C GLY A 412 -19.88 12.85 12.69
N VAL A 413 -20.13 11.54 12.77
CA VAL A 413 -19.17 10.56 13.28
C VAL A 413 -17.90 10.50 12.44
N ALA A 414 -18.03 10.53 11.12
CA ALA A 414 -16.87 10.53 10.22
C ALA A 414 -16.04 11.80 10.36
N GLY A 415 -16.69 12.98 10.48
CA GLY A 415 -16.00 14.25 10.73
C GLY A 415 -15.35 14.33 12.12
N GLY A 416 -15.87 13.60 13.11
CA GLY A 416 -15.26 13.46 14.44
C GLY A 416 -13.99 12.61 14.46
N ALA A 417 -13.81 11.76 13.46
CA ALA A 417 -12.66 10.86 13.32
C ALA A 417 -11.43 11.55 12.70
N GLN A 418 -10.95 12.62 13.32
CA GLN A 418 -9.84 13.41 12.80
C GLN A 418 -8.53 13.16 13.53
N ILE A 419 -8.58 12.67 14.75
CA ILE A 419 -7.44 12.51 15.65
C ILE A 419 -7.45 11.12 16.29
N ASN A 420 -6.29 10.67 16.77
CA ASN A 420 -6.21 9.50 17.62
C ASN A 420 -6.60 9.82 19.07
N ALA A 421 -6.68 8.79 19.93
CA ALA A 421 -7.05 8.95 21.33
C ALA A 421 -5.87 9.36 22.22
N GLU A 422 -4.64 9.08 21.79
CA GLU A 422 -3.44 9.29 22.58
C GLU A 422 -2.69 10.57 22.22
N GLY A 423 -1.94 11.08 23.17
CA GLY A 423 -1.01 12.17 23.00
C GLY A 423 -1.63 13.57 23.02
N TYR A 424 -0.81 14.55 22.70
CA TYR A 424 -1.21 15.95 22.60
C TYR A 424 -1.99 16.18 21.31
N ARG A 425 -3.10 16.90 21.42
CA ARG A 425 -3.97 17.22 20.28
C ARG A 425 -3.40 18.35 19.45
N TYR A 426 -2.73 18.03 18.35
CA TYR A 426 -2.38 18.98 17.30
C TYR A 426 -3.54 19.08 16.32
N ARG A 427 -4.54 19.92 16.62
CA ARG A 427 -5.71 20.11 15.78
C ARG A 427 -5.87 21.57 15.42
N TYR A 428 -5.72 21.85 14.14
CA TYR A 428 -5.86 23.18 13.57
C TYR A 428 -7.06 23.24 12.65
N ALA A 429 -7.55 24.45 12.35
CA ALA A 429 -8.52 24.68 11.28
C ALA A 429 -8.15 25.89 10.45
N TRP A 430 -8.56 25.87 9.19
CA TRP A 430 -8.57 27.06 8.37
C TRP A 430 -9.82 27.90 8.63
N PRO A 431 -9.83 29.22 8.29
CA PRO A 431 -11.03 30.08 8.39
C PRO A 431 -12.22 29.60 7.54
N SER A 432 -12.01 28.70 6.61
CA SER A 432 -13.03 28.00 5.83
C SER A 432 -13.71 26.83 6.59
N GLY A 433 -13.32 26.57 7.84
CA GLY A 433 -13.85 25.50 8.67
C GLY A 433 -15.36 25.58 8.89
N ASP A 434 -16.03 24.43 8.83
CA ASP A 434 -17.48 24.27 8.99
C ASP A 434 -17.78 22.89 9.55
N TRP A 435 -18.40 22.80 10.72
CA TRP A 435 -18.56 21.55 11.45
C TRP A 435 -19.82 21.48 12.29
N GLY A 436 -20.19 20.27 12.70
CA GLY A 436 -21.37 19.99 13.51
C GLY A 436 -21.79 18.54 13.43
N SER A 437 -22.95 18.22 14.02
CA SER A 437 -23.52 16.87 13.95
C SER A 437 -24.01 16.52 12.54
N LEU A 438 -24.60 17.47 11.84
CA LEU A 438 -25.06 17.40 10.43
C LEU A 438 -24.78 18.72 9.74
N PRO A 439 -24.58 18.73 8.41
CA PRO A 439 -24.65 19.96 7.62
C PRO A 439 -25.99 20.66 7.88
N VAL A 440 -25.95 22.00 7.95
CA VAL A 440 -27.16 22.82 8.27
C VAL A 440 -28.32 22.47 7.36
N GLU A 441 -28.05 22.34 6.05
CA GLU A 441 -29.07 22.06 5.02
C GLU A 441 -29.80 20.72 5.27
N GLY A 442 -29.08 19.66 5.62
CA GLY A 442 -29.70 18.37 5.96
C GLY A 442 -30.26 18.34 7.38
N GLY A 443 -29.68 19.11 8.29
CA GLY A 443 -30.12 19.24 9.68
C GLY A 443 -31.48 19.93 9.81
N ILE A 444 -31.76 20.90 8.96
CA ILE A 444 -33.05 21.61 8.92
C ILE A 444 -34.19 20.62 8.62
N GLU A 445 -34.03 19.78 7.59
CA GLU A 445 -35.02 18.77 7.20
C GLU A 445 -35.37 17.79 8.34
N ALA A 446 -34.37 17.48 9.18
CA ALA A 446 -34.57 16.56 10.30
C ALA A 446 -35.16 17.27 11.54
N ALA A 447 -34.66 18.47 11.87
CA ALA A 447 -35.00 19.15 13.13
C ALA A 447 -36.32 19.95 13.06
N TRP A 448 -36.63 20.53 11.89
CA TRP A 448 -37.84 21.32 11.70
C TRP A 448 -38.89 20.63 10.79
N LYS A 449 -38.86 19.31 10.70
CA LYS A 449 -39.78 18.56 9.83
C LYS A 449 -41.23 18.94 10.04
N ALA A 450 -41.70 18.96 11.29
CA ALA A 450 -43.09 19.27 11.62
C ALA A 450 -43.46 20.73 11.27
N ASP A 451 -42.57 21.68 11.48
CA ASP A 451 -42.78 23.07 11.20
C ASP A 451 -42.84 23.32 9.68
N LEU A 452 -41.97 22.66 8.91
CA LEU A 452 -41.96 22.72 7.45
C LEU A 452 -43.21 22.08 6.83
N GLU A 453 -43.68 20.95 7.38
CA GLU A 453 -44.92 20.28 6.95
C GLU A 453 -46.16 21.09 7.28
N ALA A 454 -46.14 21.93 8.32
CA ALA A 454 -47.26 22.78 8.74
C ALA A 454 -47.23 24.19 8.08
N SER A 455 -46.15 24.56 7.40
CA SER A 455 -45.99 25.89 6.78
C SER A 455 -46.72 26.02 5.45
N ASP A 456 -47.33 27.18 5.23
CA ASP A 456 -47.92 27.53 3.95
C ASP A 456 -46.86 27.73 2.85
N ASP A 457 -45.62 28.08 3.22
CA ASP A 457 -44.45 28.21 2.32
C ASP A 457 -43.22 27.55 2.98
N PRO A 458 -43.03 26.21 2.82
CA PRO A 458 -41.91 25.50 3.39
C PRO A 458 -40.55 25.97 2.87
N ASP A 459 -40.48 26.46 1.64
CA ASP A 459 -39.21 26.89 1.04
C ASP A 459 -38.76 28.24 1.62
N ALA A 460 -39.70 29.19 1.83
CA ALA A 460 -39.40 30.44 2.50
C ALA A 460 -38.98 30.21 3.95
N LEU A 461 -39.69 29.35 4.70
CA LEU A 461 -39.36 29.01 6.08
C LEU A 461 -37.96 28.34 6.18
N ARG A 462 -37.64 27.43 5.25
CA ARG A 462 -36.34 26.79 5.16
C ARG A 462 -35.23 27.82 4.98
N ALA A 463 -35.41 28.76 4.05
CA ALA A 463 -34.44 29.82 3.76
C ALA A 463 -34.24 30.74 4.98
N GLU A 464 -35.29 31.08 5.71
CA GLU A 464 -35.20 31.89 6.93
C GLU A 464 -34.40 31.17 8.02
N ILE A 465 -34.69 29.88 8.24
CA ILE A 465 -33.97 29.06 9.24
C ILE A 465 -32.50 28.94 8.84
N GLU A 466 -32.21 28.67 7.57
CA GLU A 466 -30.83 28.56 7.05
C GLU A 466 -30.06 29.87 7.25
N GLU A 467 -30.65 31.02 6.91
CA GLU A 467 -30.04 32.34 7.10
C GLU A 467 -29.72 32.58 8.58
N LYS A 468 -30.66 32.30 9.48
CA LYS A 468 -30.48 32.41 10.94
C LYS A 468 -29.36 31.52 11.44
N LEU A 469 -29.29 30.24 11.02
CA LEU A 469 -28.26 29.31 11.44
C LEU A 469 -26.89 29.68 10.87
N ASN A 470 -26.83 30.22 9.67
CA ASN A 470 -25.58 30.67 9.03
C ASN A 470 -24.85 31.75 9.84
N GLN A 471 -25.54 32.53 10.67
CA GLN A 471 -24.93 33.52 11.57
C GLN A 471 -24.06 32.86 12.67
N TYR A 472 -24.32 31.59 12.97
CA TYR A 472 -23.60 30.83 14.01
C TYR A 472 -22.50 29.91 13.46
N ARG A 473 -22.38 29.75 12.15
CA ARG A 473 -21.43 28.82 11.49
C ARG A 473 -19.97 29.31 11.48
N SER A 474 -19.68 30.48 12.06
CA SER A 474 -18.30 30.99 12.07
C SER A 474 -17.40 30.09 12.92
N PRO A 475 -16.29 29.57 12.37
CA PRO A 475 -15.36 28.73 13.13
C PRO A 475 -14.72 29.48 14.30
N PHE A 476 -14.64 30.83 14.23
CA PHE A 476 -14.10 31.66 15.32
C PHE A 476 -14.91 31.53 16.59
N ARG A 477 -16.24 31.39 16.51
CA ARG A 477 -17.08 31.18 17.70
C ARG A 477 -16.75 29.89 18.43
N THR A 478 -16.34 28.85 17.70
CA THR A 478 -15.90 27.59 18.31
C THR A 478 -14.52 27.76 18.96
N ALA A 479 -13.62 28.53 18.33
CA ALA A 479 -12.32 28.82 18.89
C ALA A 479 -12.39 29.67 20.16
N GLU A 480 -13.32 30.65 20.23
CA GLU A 480 -13.55 31.50 21.41
C GLU A 480 -13.87 30.69 22.69
N ILE A 481 -14.51 29.53 22.57
CA ILE A 481 -14.79 28.63 23.69
C ILE A 481 -13.79 27.46 23.79
N PHE A 482 -12.67 27.55 23.06
CA PHE A 482 -11.66 26.50 22.98
C PHE A 482 -12.18 25.13 22.49
N GLY A 483 -13.21 25.15 21.65
CA GLY A 483 -13.76 23.93 21.00
C GLY A 483 -12.89 23.41 19.86
N ILE A 484 -11.91 24.20 19.41
CA ILE A 484 -10.79 23.83 18.55
C ILE A 484 -9.54 24.52 19.08
N GLU A 485 -8.40 23.86 18.96
CA GLU A 485 -7.15 24.31 19.60
C GLU A 485 -6.61 25.58 18.94
N ASP A 486 -6.69 25.73 17.61
CA ASP A 486 -6.25 26.95 16.91
C ASP A 486 -6.89 27.08 15.50
N ILE A 487 -7.14 28.32 15.08
CA ILE A 487 -7.48 28.65 13.69
C ILE A 487 -6.27 29.39 13.09
N ILE A 488 -5.74 28.83 12.00
CA ILE A 488 -4.48 29.28 11.41
C ILE A 488 -4.71 29.92 10.02
N ASP A 489 -3.83 30.84 9.66
CA ASP A 489 -3.72 31.27 8.27
C ASP A 489 -3.35 30.05 7.40
N PRO A 490 -4.06 29.77 6.29
CA PRO A 490 -3.72 28.67 5.39
C PRO A 490 -2.24 28.62 4.97
N ARG A 491 -1.57 29.78 4.88
CA ARG A 491 -0.16 29.91 4.52
C ARG A 491 0.79 29.44 5.61
N GLU A 492 0.38 29.44 6.87
CA GLU A 492 1.17 28.98 8.04
C GLU A 492 1.10 27.46 8.22
N THR A 493 0.26 26.77 7.43
CA THR A 493 0.04 25.32 7.62
C THR A 493 1.33 24.54 7.59
N ARG A 494 2.22 24.80 6.61
CA ARG A 494 3.51 24.11 6.53
C ARG A 494 4.36 24.33 7.81
N ALA A 495 4.50 25.56 8.27
CA ALA A 495 5.28 25.87 9.47
C ALA A 495 4.75 25.12 10.72
N LYS A 496 3.43 25.07 10.89
CA LYS A 496 2.79 24.32 11.98
C LYS A 496 3.04 22.82 11.86
N LEU A 497 2.96 22.24 10.65
CA LEU A 497 3.21 20.82 10.40
C LEU A 497 4.69 20.45 10.58
N CYS A 498 5.63 21.29 10.13
CA CYS A 498 7.06 21.08 10.39
C CYS A 498 7.38 21.14 11.89
N ASN A 499 6.79 22.11 12.61
CA ASN A 499 6.92 22.17 14.07
C ASN A 499 6.38 20.92 14.75
N PHE A 500 5.19 20.42 14.32
CA PHE A 500 4.65 19.14 14.79
C PHE A 500 5.65 17.99 14.56
N ALA A 501 6.17 17.83 13.33
CA ALA A 501 7.10 16.76 13.01
C ALA A 501 8.37 16.81 13.87
N ASN A 502 8.95 18.01 14.04
CA ASN A 502 10.15 18.23 14.86
C ASN A 502 9.92 17.95 16.35
N LEU A 503 8.83 18.45 16.95
CA LEU A 503 8.53 18.25 18.36
C LEU A 503 8.19 16.79 18.69
N THR A 504 7.50 16.10 17.78
CA THR A 504 7.05 14.73 18.02
C THR A 504 8.08 13.67 17.62
N ALA A 505 9.16 14.04 16.96
CA ALA A 505 10.22 13.11 16.56
C ALA A 505 10.74 12.25 17.73
N ARG A 506 10.92 12.85 18.91
CA ARG A 506 11.38 12.18 20.14
C ARG A 506 10.31 11.32 20.84
N LEU A 507 9.04 11.44 20.45
CA LEU A 507 7.94 10.71 21.09
C LEU A 507 7.70 9.35 20.43
N ARG A 508 8.25 9.14 19.23
CA ARG A 508 8.12 7.88 18.49
C ARG A 508 8.85 6.76 19.23
N ARG A 509 8.24 5.60 19.24
CA ARG A 509 8.79 4.40 19.90
C ARG A 509 8.92 3.29 18.90
N THR A 510 10.00 2.53 18.98
CA THR A 510 10.23 1.30 18.21
C THR A 510 9.53 0.12 18.86
N GLY A 511 9.36 -0.97 18.11
CA GLY A 511 8.77 -2.21 18.57
C GLY A 511 7.44 -2.53 17.90
N ARG A 512 6.77 -3.57 18.37
CA ARG A 512 5.52 -4.03 17.77
C ARG A 512 4.38 -3.04 18.03
N ALA A 513 3.59 -2.77 17.00
CA ALA A 513 2.30 -2.12 17.13
C ALA A 513 1.33 -2.96 17.99
N ASN A 514 0.29 -2.31 18.53
CA ASN A 514 -0.75 -2.99 19.31
C ASN A 514 -1.58 -3.96 18.45
N PHE A 515 -1.51 -3.81 17.14
CA PHE A 515 -2.12 -4.71 16.14
C PHE A 515 -1.16 -4.88 14.95
N TRP A 516 -1.38 -5.92 14.16
CA TRP A 516 -0.59 -6.17 12.96
C TRP A 516 -1.27 -5.58 11.74
N MET A 517 -0.45 -5.11 10.78
CA MET A 517 -0.96 -4.70 9.48
C MET A 517 -1.74 -5.86 8.84
N ARG A 518 -2.98 -5.57 8.48
CA ARG A 518 -3.86 -6.47 7.74
C ARG A 518 -3.84 -6.08 6.28
N PRO A 519 -3.80 -7.04 5.36
CA PRO A 519 -3.82 -6.77 3.93
C PRO A 519 -5.07 -6.02 3.48
#